data_2bdadc8e67969852eb5f7d96aa6eeb95
#
_entry.id   2bdadc8e67969852eb5f7d96aa6eeb95
#
_cell.length_a   1.000
_cell.length_b   1.000
_cell.length_c   1.000
_cell.angle_alpha   90.00
_cell.angle_beta   90.00
_cell.angle_gamma   90.00
#
_symmetry.space_group_name_H-M   'P 1'
#
loop_
_entity.id
_entity.type
_entity.pdbx_description
1 polymer ?
#
loop_
_entity_poly.entity_id
_entity_poly.type
_entity_poly.pdbx_seq_one_letter_code
_entity_poly.pdbx_strand_id
1 'polypeptide(L)'
;MSDHALKFVILGEGRVGKTSILTRYFSKKFNEGEKSTVNPAFHEKKHTYNGKNFDLKFWDTAGQEQFNAINNMYYQNSVGALLVYDVTIPETFEKVKSWVNTLQEVVGKDIIFVIAGNKFDLAKKNMLDENKAQIDNYCEQEKCQHFYTSAKTGFNLEETFNSLITSVMKKIENENFGGNKKGRGRKLEIKEQSDVKEKKKCC
;
A
#
# COMPACT_ATOMS: atom_id res chain seq x y z
N MET A 1 6.55 -22.76 -9.67
CA MET A 1 5.77 -21.58 -10.05
C MET A 1 5.03 -21.14 -8.80
N SER A 2 4.99 -19.86 -8.46
CA SER A 2 4.22 -19.38 -7.30
C SER A 2 2.76 -19.33 -7.72
N ASP A 3 1.92 -20.09 -7.05
CA ASP A 3 0.49 -20.20 -7.39
C ASP A 3 -0.34 -18.99 -6.90
N HIS A 4 0.28 -18.01 -6.23
CA HIS A 4 -0.46 -16.93 -5.58
C HIS A 4 0.27 -15.58 -5.68
N ALA A 5 -0.16 -14.74 -6.63
CA ALA A 5 0.25 -13.34 -6.69
C ALA A 5 -0.66 -12.49 -5.78
N LEU A 6 -0.08 -11.73 -4.87
CA LEU A 6 -0.79 -10.84 -3.94
C LEU A 6 -0.48 -9.38 -4.27
N LYS A 7 -1.51 -8.61 -4.55
CA LYS A 7 -1.40 -7.21 -4.96
C LYS A 7 -1.54 -6.28 -3.75
N PHE A 8 -0.56 -5.41 -3.58
CA PHE A 8 -0.54 -4.32 -2.62
C PHE A 8 -0.51 -2.99 -3.36
N VAL A 9 -1.23 -1.98 -2.87
CA VAL A 9 -1.22 -0.64 -3.44
C VAL A 9 -0.63 0.36 -2.45
N ILE A 10 0.10 1.36 -2.98
CA ILE A 10 0.66 2.44 -2.18
C ILE A 10 -0.09 3.72 -2.53
N LEU A 11 -0.75 4.31 -1.55
CA LEU A 11 -1.67 5.43 -1.71
C LEU A 11 -1.23 6.65 -0.89
N GLY A 12 -1.69 7.81 -1.26
CA GLY A 12 -1.42 9.08 -0.57
C GLY A 12 -1.20 10.22 -1.54
N GLU A 13 -1.17 11.42 -1.02
CA GLU A 13 -1.03 12.68 -1.73
C GLU A 13 0.25 12.73 -2.59
N GLY A 14 0.30 13.67 -3.54
CA GLY A 14 1.51 13.97 -4.28
C GLY A 14 2.68 14.36 -3.36
N ARG A 15 3.89 13.92 -3.69
CA ARG A 15 5.15 14.29 -2.99
C ARG A 15 5.28 13.82 -1.51
N VAL A 16 4.37 13.01 -0.97
CA VAL A 16 4.54 12.43 0.38
C VAL A 16 5.65 11.36 0.44
N GLY A 17 6.16 10.90 -0.72
CA GLY A 17 7.31 10.01 -0.82
C GLY A 17 6.96 8.53 -1.00
N LYS A 18 5.83 8.19 -1.62
CA LYS A 18 5.43 6.80 -1.94
C LYS A 18 6.51 6.05 -2.72
N THR A 19 6.92 6.61 -3.85
CA THR A 19 8.00 6.07 -4.71
C THR A 19 9.31 5.94 -3.94
N SER A 20 9.66 6.96 -3.13
CA SER A 20 10.89 6.95 -2.34
C SER A 20 10.89 5.84 -1.27
N ILE A 21 9.74 5.58 -0.63
CA ILE A 21 9.55 4.46 0.30
C ILE A 21 9.79 3.13 -0.40
N LEU A 22 9.15 2.90 -1.55
CA LEU A 22 9.33 1.67 -2.33
C LEU A 22 10.78 1.50 -2.80
N THR A 23 11.34 2.54 -3.40
CA THR A 23 12.75 2.54 -3.84
C THR A 23 13.68 2.20 -2.69
N ARG A 24 13.48 2.82 -1.52
CA ARG A 24 14.30 2.55 -0.32
C ARG A 24 14.12 1.14 0.19
N TYR A 25 12.89 0.64 0.25
CA TYR A 25 12.59 -0.71 0.73
C TYR A 25 13.20 -1.79 -0.16
N PHE A 26 13.04 -1.68 -1.48
CA PHE A 26 13.47 -2.69 -2.44
C PHE A 26 14.96 -2.59 -2.83
N SER A 27 15.45 -1.38 -3.09
CA SER A 27 16.82 -1.18 -3.62
C SER A 27 17.80 -0.62 -2.60
N LYS A 28 17.33 -0.27 -1.39
CA LYS A 28 18.13 0.39 -0.32
C LYS A 28 18.71 1.75 -0.74
N LYS A 29 18.21 2.33 -1.83
CA LYS A 29 18.63 3.64 -2.37
C LYS A 29 17.62 4.71 -2.01
N PHE A 30 18.09 5.96 -1.96
CA PHE A 30 17.27 7.15 -1.80
C PHE A 30 17.79 8.22 -2.76
N ASN A 31 16.86 8.91 -3.41
CA ASN A 31 17.18 10.01 -4.32
C ASN A 31 16.41 11.26 -3.87
N GLU A 32 17.11 12.32 -3.46
CA GLU A 32 16.48 13.59 -3.05
C GLU A 32 15.76 14.30 -4.21
N GLY A 33 16.21 14.08 -5.44
CA GLY A 33 15.63 14.65 -6.66
C GLY A 33 14.53 13.78 -7.31
N GLU A 34 13.89 12.85 -6.56
CA GLU A 34 12.84 11.98 -7.12
C GLU A 34 11.71 12.80 -7.71
N LYS A 35 11.47 12.61 -9.02
CA LYS A 35 10.38 13.30 -9.72
C LYS A 35 9.04 12.68 -9.36
N SER A 36 7.97 13.48 -9.46
CA SER A 36 6.62 12.96 -9.29
C SER A 36 6.34 11.82 -10.26
N THR A 37 5.79 10.72 -9.74
CA THR A 37 5.43 9.53 -10.52
C THR A 37 4.30 9.89 -11.49
N VAL A 38 4.56 9.72 -12.76
CA VAL A 38 3.57 9.96 -13.84
C VAL A 38 2.91 8.65 -14.24
N ASN A 39 3.69 7.59 -14.38
CA ASN A 39 3.21 6.27 -14.76
C ASN A 39 3.31 5.32 -13.57
N PRO A 40 2.25 4.58 -13.25
CA PRO A 40 2.32 3.55 -12.22
C PRO A 40 3.40 2.53 -12.54
N ALA A 41 4.18 2.20 -11.53
CA ALA A 41 5.19 1.15 -11.57
C ALA A 41 4.87 0.11 -10.50
N PHE A 42 5.41 -1.09 -10.64
CA PHE A 42 5.28 -2.08 -9.58
C PHE A 42 6.63 -2.70 -9.24
N HIS A 43 6.73 -3.14 -7.99
CA HIS A 43 7.89 -3.87 -7.46
C HIS A 43 7.43 -5.25 -7.02
N GLU A 44 8.26 -6.26 -7.24
CA GLU A 44 7.96 -7.64 -6.85
C GLU A 44 8.90 -8.14 -5.77
N LYS A 45 8.35 -8.93 -4.85
CA LYS A 45 9.12 -9.62 -3.82
C LYS A 45 8.56 -11.02 -3.60
N LYS A 46 9.40 -12.04 -3.64
CA LYS A 46 9.02 -13.39 -3.22
C LYS A 46 8.95 -13.46 -1.70
N HIS A 47 7.92 -14.10 -1.20
CA HIS A 47 7.68 -14.25 0.22
C HIS A 47 7.21 -15.67 0.52
N THR A 48 7.81 -16.29 1.53
CA THR A 48 7.39 -17.63 1.99
C THR A 48 6.66 -17.49 3.31
N TYR A 49 5.44 -17.98 3.38
CA TYR A 49 4.63 -18.00 4.59
C TYR A 49 4.02 -19.40 4.79
N ASN A 50 4.25 -20.00 5.96
CA ASN A 50 3.79 -21.36 6.31
C ASN A 50 4.09 -22.40 5.22
N GLY A 51 5.31 -22.34 4.66
CA GLY A 51 5.78 -23.28 3.62
C GLY A 51 5.23 -23.07 2.22
N LYS A 52 4.39 -22.03 2.01
CA LYS A 52 3.87 -21.62 0.71
C LYS A 52 4.58 -20.41 0.18
N ASN A 53 4.80 -20.37 -1.13
CA ASN A 53 5.44 -19.24 -1.81
C ASN A 53 4.41 -18.29 -2.42
N PHE A 54 4.60 -17.00 -2.20
CA PHE A 54 3.75 -15.93 -2.70
C PHE A 54 4.61 -14.92 -3.48
N ASP A 55 4.06 -14.39 -4.58
CA ASP A 55 4.63 -13.25 -5.29
C ASP A 55 3.90 -11.98 -4.84
N LEU A 56 4.57 -11.15 -4.05
CA LEU A 56 4.02 -9.89 -3.57
C LEU A 56 4.30 -8.80 -4.60
N LYS A 57 3.25 -8.16 -5.11
CA LYS A 57 3.32 -7.07 -6.10
C LYS A 57 2.88 -5.76 -5.47
N PHE A 58 3.82 -4.82 -5.31
CA PHE A 58 3.57 -3.49 -4.74
C PHE A 58 3.46 -2.47 -5.86
N TRP A 59 2.28 -1.88 -6.00
CA TRP A 59 1.97 -0.91 -7.03
C TRP A 59 2.17 0.52 -6.51
N ASP A 60 3.13 1.23 -7.13
CA ASP A 60 3.36 2.66 -6.91
C ASP A 60 2.34 3.45 -7.73
N THR A 61 1.48 4.19 -7.08
CA THR A 61 0.46 5.00 -7.77
C THR A 61 0.89 6.47 -7.87
N ALA A 62 0.49 7.14 -8.95
CA ALA A 62 0.61 8.59 -9.04
C ALA A 62 -0.25 9.25 -7.95
N GLY A 63 0.36 10.15 -7.17
CA GLY A 63 -0.32 10.80 -6.04
C GLY A 63 -1.15 12.04 -6.44
N GLN A 64 -1.58 12.13 -7.72
CA GLN A 64 -2.38 13.25 -8.17
C GLN A 64 -3.85 12.84 -8.24
N GLU A 65 -4.69 13.46 -7.42
CA GLU A 65 -6.14 13.24 -7.35
C GLU A 65 -6.87 13.46 -8.68
N GLN A 66 -6.24 14.11 -9.66
CA GLN A 66 -6.78 14.35 -11.00
C GLN A 66 -7.09 13.06 -11.79
N PHE A 67 -6.63 11.91 -11.31
CA PHE A 67 -6.78 10.61 -11.97
C PHE A 67 -7.75 9.65 -11.25
N ASN A 68 -8.70 10.14 -10.46
CA ASN A 68 -9.59 9.30 -9.65
C ASN A 68 -10.30 8.17 -10.44
N ALA A 69 -10.71 8.41 -11.69
CA ALA A 69 -11.34 7.37 -12.51
C ALA A 69 -10.38 6.25 -12.93
N ILE A 70 -9.09 6.58 -13.15
CA ILE A 70 -8.05 5.62 -13.52
C ILE A 70 -7.56 4.88 -12.27
N ASN A 71 -7.56 5.54 -11.11
CA ASN A 71 -7.10 4.97 -9.85
C ASN A 71 -7.96 3.77 -9.40
N ASN A 72 -9.26 3.77 -9.64
CA ASN A 72 -10.13 2.66 -9.27
C ASN A 72 -9.71 1.32 -9.90
N MET A 73 -9.18 1.33 -11.12
CA MET A 73 -8.64 0.13 -11.77
C MET A 73 -7.38 -0.38 -11.05
N TYR A 74 -6.57 0.53 -10.48
CA TYR A 74 -5.37 0.13 -9.74
C TYR A 74 -5.67 -0.44 -8.37
N TYR A 75 -6.84 -0.12 -7.75
CA TYR A 75 -7.22 -0.64 -6.45
C TYR A 75 -7.85 -2.04 -6.53
N GLN A 76 -8.48 -2.37 -7.65
CA GLN A 76 -9.14 -3.65 -7.83
C GLN A 76 -8.19 -4.83 -7.56
N ASN A 77 -8.73 -5.85 -6.87
CA ASN A 77 -8.01 -7.06 -6.48
C ASN A 77 -6.82 -6.83 -5.53
N SER A 78 -6.72 -5.66 -4.90
CA SER A 78 -5.72 -5.43 -3.86
C SER A 78 -6.11 -6.15 -2.59
N VAL A 79 -5.14 -6.84 -1.97
CA VAL A 79 -5.31 -7.54 -0.69
C VAL A 79 -4.83 -6.71 0.50
N GLY A 80 -4.00 -5.69 0.23
CA GLY A 80 -3.49 -4.77 1.24
C GLY A 80 -3.08 -3.43 0.65
N ALA A 81 -3.01 -2.40 1.51
CA ALA A 81 -2.61 -1.05 1.12
C ALA A 81 -1.67 -0.40 2.14
N LEU A 82 -0.72 0.40 1.64
CA LEU A 82 0.08 1.31 2.45
C LEU A 82 -0.37 2.74 2.16
N LEU A 83 -0.93 3.42 3.17
CA LEU A 83 -1.36 4.82 3.08
C LEU A 83 -0.22 5.70 3.59
N VAL A 84 0.29 6.59 2.74
CA VAL A 84 1.44 7.42 3.06
C VAL A 84 1.04 8.88 3.18
N TYR A 85 1.48 9.53 4.26
CA TYR A 85 1.38 10.97 4.44
C TYR A 85 2.75 11.55 4.81
N ASP A 86 2.89 12.88 4.73
CA ASP A 86 4.09 13.62 5.09
C ASP A 86 3.92 14.19 6.50
N VAL A 87 4.75 13.75 7.46
CA VAL A 87 4.65 14.22 8.86
C VAL A 87 4.91 15.72 9.02
N THR A 88 5.54 16.35 8.03
CA THR A 88 5.81 17.79 8.03
C THR A 88 4.66 18.63 7.50
N ILE A 89 3.62 17.98 6.92
CA ILE A 89 2.45 18.63 6.30
C ILE A 89 1.18 17.92 6.82
N PRO A 90 0.60 18.40 7.96
CA PRO A 90 -0.54 17.74 8.61
C PRO A 90 -1.75 17.50 7.71
N GLU A 91 -2.00 18.37 6.75
CA GLU A 91 -3.10 18.29 5.80
C GLU A 91 -3.03 17.00 4.95
N THR A 92 -1.84 16.45 4.77
CA THR A 92 -1.68 15.18 4.03
C THR A 92 -2.20 13.97 4.80
N PHE A 93 -2.27 14.04 6.14
CA PHE A 93 -2.94 13.04 6.95
C PHE A 93 -4.47 13.11 6.81
N GLU A 94 -5.04 14.31 6.73
CA GLU A 94 -6.50 14.44 6.46
C GLU A 94 -6.90 13.78 5.13
N LYS A 95 -6.03 13.85 4.13
CA LYS A 95 -6.24 13.17 2.85
C LYS A 95 -6.20 11.65 2.96
N VAL A 96 -5.48 11.09 3.95
CA VAL A 96 -5.47 9.63 4.17
C VAL A 96 -6.88 9.09 4.38
N LYS A 97 -7.74 9.80 5.12
CA LYS A 97 -9.13 9.42 5.37
C LYS A 97 -9.92 9.29 4.06
N SER A 98 -9.73 10.22 3.14
CA SER A 98 -10.36 10.18 1.81
C SER A 98 -9.85 8.98 0.98
N TRP A 99 -8.55 8.71 1.04
CA TRP A 99 -7.95 7.56 0.36
C TRP A 99 -8.46 6.23 0.90
N VAL A 100 -8.63 6.11 2.23
CA VAL A 100 -9.22 4.91 2.87
C VAL A 100 -10.65 4.71 2.38
N ASN A 101 -11.48 5.75 2.40
CA ASN A 101 -12.86 5.66 1.93
C ASN A 101 -12.93 5.19 0.48
N THR A 102 -12.17 5.81 -0.42
CA THR A 102 -12.12 5.42 -1.84
C THR A 102 -11.65 3.97 -2.02
N LEU A 103 -10.62 3.56 -1.27
CA LEU A 103 -10.13 2.19 -1.30
C LEU A 103 -11.22 1.20 -0.85
N GLN A 104 -11.90 1.48 0.27
CA GLN A 104 -12.96 0.64 0.81
C GLN A 104 -14.20 0.57 -0.09
N GLU A 105 -14.53 1.63 -0.81
CA GLU A 105 -15.60 1.64 -1.82
C GLU A 105 -15.30 0.68 -2.98
N VAL A 106 -14.03 0.59 -3.41
CA VAL A 106 -13.63 -0.24 -4.56
C VAL A 106 -13.37 -1.69 -4.18
N VAL A 107 -12.71 -1.93 -3.05
CA VAL A 107 -12.19 -3.26 -2.67
C VAL A 107 -13.02 -3.92 -1.56
N GLY A 108 -13.75 -3.11 -0.80
CA GLY A 108 -14.54 -3.55 0.36
C GLY A 108 -13.91 -3.13 1.69
N LYS A 109 -14.74 -3.08 2.73
CA LYS A 109 -14.35 -2.58 4.07
C LYS A 109 -13.34 -3.48 4.79
N ASP A 110 -13.19 -4.72 4.37
CA ASP A 110 -12.30 -5.68 5.01
C ASP A 110 -10.85 -5.59 4.51
N ILE A 111 -10.53 -4.61 3.66
CA ILE A 111 -9.14 -4.41 3.18
C ILE A 111 -8.19 -4.14 4.34
N ILE A 112 -7.07 -4.85 4.35
CA ILE A 112 -6.00 -4.60 5.33
C ILE A 112 -5.18 -3.41 4.86
N PHE A 113 -4.94 -2.44 5.74
CA PHE A 113 -4.04 -1.34 5.43
C PHE A 113 -3.22 -0.90 6.64
N VAL A 114 -2.10 -0.26 6.35
CA VAL A 114 -1.19 0.34 7.31
C VAL A 114 -0.98 1.80 6.91
N ILE A 115 -0.84 2.69 7.87
CA ILE A 115 -0.56 4.11 7.66
C ILE A 115 0.90 4.40 7.96
N ALA A 116 1.59 5.08 7.04
CA ALA A 116 2.99 5.49 7.18
C ALA A 116 3.12 7.00 7.19
N GLY A 117 3.52 7.57 8.32
CA GLY A 117 3.94 8.98 8.43
C GLY A 117 5.38 9.10 7.97
N ASN A 118 5.59 9.47 6.71
CA ASN A 118 6.91 9.54 6.11
C ASN A 118 7.60 10.89 6.37
N LYS A 119 8.90 10.95 6.08
CA LYS A 119 9.81 12.08 6.31
C LYS A 119 10.02 12.37 7.80
N PHE A 120 9.99 11.34 8.62
CA PHE A 120 10.20 11.43 10.06
C PHE A 120 11.55 12.07 10.42
N ASP A 121 12.57 11.95 9.56
CA ASP A 121 13.86 12.60 9.69
C ASP A 121 13.80 14.14 9.65
N LEU A 122 12.70 14.70 9.15
CA LEU A 122 12.46 16.16 9.09
C LEU A 122 11.47 16.62 10.18
N ALA A 123 10.89 15.69 10.94
CA ALA A 123 9.87 16.00 11.93
C ALA A 123 10.44 16.72 13.15
N LYS A 124 9.75 17.77 13.61
CA LYS A 124 9.99 18.38 14.90
C LYS A 124 9.07 17.74 15.94
N LYS A 125 9.55 17.63 17.18
CA LYS A 125 8.81 16.98 18.26
C LYS A 125 7.40 17.53 18.47
N ASN A 126 7.25 18.85 18.47
CA ASN A 126 5.94 19.50 18.63
C ASN A 126 4.94 19.11 17.53
N MET A 127 5.38 18.98 16.29
CA MET A 127 4.51 18.59 15.16
C MET A 127 3.97 17.15 15.32
N LEU A 128 4.77 16.26 15.88
CA LEU A 128 4.35 14.87 16.15
C LEU A 128 3.37 14.82 17.32
N ASP A 129 3.62 15.56 18.38
CA ASP A 129 2.78 15.57 19.59
C ASP A 129 1.39 16.14 19.28
N GLU A 130 1.30 17.21 18.46
CA GLU A 130 0.03 17.85 18.06
C GLU A 130 -0.90 16.90 17.30
N ASN A 131 -0.37 16.05 16.43
CA ASN A 131 -1.18 15.17 15.58
C ASN A 131 -1.36 13.76 16.16
N LYS A 132 -0.61 13.42 17.20
CA LYS A 132 -0.57 12.04 17.73
C LYS A 132 -1.94 11.52 18.14
N ALA A 133 -2.68 12.27 18.95
CA ALA A 133 -3.99 11.85 19.45
C ALA A 133 -5.00 11.61 18.31
N GLN A 134 -4.97 12.43 17.27
CA GLN A 134 -5.84 12.31 16.11
C GLN A 134 -5.51 11.03 15.32
N ILE A 135 -4.22 10.77 15.11
CA ILE A 135 -3.75 9.58 14.38
C ILE A 135 -4.11 8.32 15.17
N ASP A 136 -3.83 8.29 16.48
CA ASP A 136 -4.11 7.16 17.35
C ASP A 136 -5.62 6.83 17.36
N ASN A 137 -6.48 7.85 17.55
CA ASN A 137 -7.94 7.68 17.50
C ASN A 137 -8.43 7.14 16.15
N TYR A 138 -7.90 7.65 15.05
CA TYR A 138 -8.29 7.17 13.72
C TYR A 138 -7.85 5.72 13.50
N CYS A 139 -6.63 5.38 13.90
CA CYS A 139 -6.14 4.00 13.77
C CYS A 139 -6.91 3.00 14.65
N GLU A 140 -7.37 3.42 15.82
CA GLU A 140 -8.24 2.59 16.68
C GLU A 140 -9.60 2.36 16.01
N GLN A 141 -10.24 3.40 15.47
CA GLN A 141 -11.52 3.31 14.76
C GLN A 141 -11.44 2.40 13.54
N GLU A 142 -10.43 2.57 12.71
CA GLU A 142 -10.22 1.78 11.48
C GLU A 142 -9.55 0.43 11.72
N LYS A 143 -9.11 0.15 12.97
CA LYS A 143 -8.36 -1.07 13.36
C LYS A 143 -7.12 -1.28 12.51
N CYS A 144 -6.40 -0.20 12.22
CA CYS A 144 -5.17 -0.22 11.44
C CYS A 144 -3.95 0.12 12.30
N GLN A 145 -2.76 -0.13 11.77
CA GLN A 145 -1.50 0.24 12.42
C GLN A 145 -0.92 1.48 11.76
N HIS A 146 -0.22 2.28 12.57
CA HIS A 146 0.50 3.46 12.14
C HIS A 146 1.99 3.34 12.48
N PHE A 147 2.84 3.78 11.55
CA PHE A 147 4.29 3.85 11.73
C PHE A 147 4.82 5.19 11.25
N TYR A 148 5.68 5.81 12.04
CA TYR A 148 6.53 6.87 11.54
C TYR A 148 7.69 6.25 10.76
N THR A 149 7.94 6.76 9.54
CA THR A 149 8.91 6.22 8.60
C THR A 149 9.79 7.32 8.01
N SER A 150 10.96 6.95 7.53
CA SER A 150 11.80 7.83 6.71
C SER A 150 12.35 7.06 5.51
N ALA A 151 11.96 7.44 4.32
CA ALA A 151 12.55 6.91 3.10
C ALA A 151 14.04 7.29 2.98
N LYS A 152 14.44 8.46 3.52
CA LYS A 152 15.83 8.93 3.49
C LYS A 152 16.75 8.05 4.32
N THR A 153 16.41 7.79 5.56
CA THR A 153 17.23 7.00 6.49
C THR A 153 16.94 5.50 6.43
N GLY A 154 15.76 5.10 5.97
CA GLY A 154 15.26 3.72 6.02
C GLY A 154 14.54 3.37 7.32
N PHE A 155 14.36 4.37 8.23
CA PHE A 155 13.75 4.16 9.54
C PHE A 155 12.35 3.55 9.42
N ASN A 156 12.09 2.48 10.17
CA ASN A 156 10.84 1.73 10.28
C ASN A 156 10.24 1.17 8.97
N LEU A 157 10.93 1.19 7.84
CA LEU A 157 10.36 0.69 6.59
C LEU A 157 10.16 -0.83 6.61
N GLU A 158 11.16 -1.59 7.07
CA GLU A 158 11.05 -3.05 7.16
C GLU A 158 9.89 -3.46 8.09
N GLU A 159 9.76 -2.80 9.23
CA GLU A 159 8.69 -3.07 10.19
C GLU A 159 7.32 -2.75 9.61
N THR A 160 7.17 -1.61 8.93
CA THR A 160 5.93 -1.18 8.27
C THR A 160 5.47 -2.19 7.22
N PHE A 161 6.35 -2.60 6.32
CA PHE A 161 6.01 -3.59 5.28
C PHE A 161 5.76 -4.98 5.87
N ASN A 162 6.54 -5.41 6.85
CA ASN A 162 6.34 -6.70 7.51
C ASN A 162 5.00 -6.75 8.26
N SER A 163 4.61 -5.66 8.91
CA SER A 163 3.31 -5.55 9.56
C SER A 163 2.17 -5.71 8.56
N LEU A 164 2.20 -4.97 7.44
CA LEU A 164 1.20 -5.06 6.38
C LEU A 164 1.12 -6.48 5.80
N ILE A 165 2.26 -7.05 5.41
CA ILE A 165 2.33 -8.39 4.82
C ILE A 165 1.80 -9.44 5.79
N THR A 166 2.27 -9.42 7.04
CA THR A 166 1.85 -10.39 8.06
C THR A 166 0.35 -10.31 8.33
N SER A 167 -0.22 -9.12 8.39
CA SER A 167 -1.66 -8.93 8.61
C SER A 167 -2.48 -9.50 7.45
N VAL A 168 -2.04 -9.29 6.21
CA VAL A 168 -2.68 -9.89 5.02
C VAL A 168 -2.56 -11.40 5.04
N MET A 169 -1.38 -11.97 5.35
CA MET A 169 -1.18 -13.42 5.41
C MET A 169 -2.07 -14.08 6.47
N LYS A 170 -2.17 -13.49 7.65
CA LYS A 170 -3.07 -13.97 8.71
C LYS A 170 -4.54 -13.94 8.28
N LYS A 171 -4.97 -12.89 7.57
CA LYS A 171 -6.32 -12.81 7.04
C LYS A 171 -6.60 -13.94 6.05
N ILE A 172 -5.72 -14.15 5.07
CA ILE A 172 -5.83 -15.23 4.08
C ILE A 172 -5.86 -16.61 4.75
N GLU A 173 -5.04 -16.81 5.77
CA GLU A 173 -5.01 -18.06 6.54
C GLU A 173 -6.35 -18.31 7.23
N ASN A 174 -6.90 -17.32 7.93
CA ASN A 174 -8.18 -17.41 8.62
C ASN A 174 -9.34 -17.67 7.66
N GLU A 175 -9.36 -17.06 6.48
CA GLU A 175 -10.38 -17.29 5.45
C GLU A 175 -10.32 -18.74 4.92
N ASN A 176 -9.12 -19.29 4.74
CA ASN A 176 -8.92 -20.68 4.30
C ASN A 176 -9.32 -21.70 5.37
N PHE A 177 -9.10 -21.41 6.66
CA PHE A 177 -9.51 -22.28 7.77
C PHE A 177 -11.00 -22.14 8.13
N GLY A 178 -11.59 -20.95 7.93
CA GLY A 178 -13.02 -20.69 8.18
C GLY A 178 -13.96 -21.27 7.11
N GLY A 179 -13.45 -21.57 5.92
CA GLY A 179 -14.22 -22.03 4.76
C GLY A 179 -14.79 -23.47 4.87
N ASN A 180 -14.52 -24.22 5.94
CA ASN A 180 -15.05 -25.56 6.15
C ASN A 180 -16.42 -25.61 6.87
N LYS A 181 -17.04 -24.44 7.17
CA LYS A 181 -18.39 -24.37 7.76
C LYS A 181 -19.25 -23.31 7.08
N LYS A 182 -19.75 -23.60 5.92
CA LYS A 182 -20.90 -23.07 5.15
C LYS A 182 -20.49 -22.65 3.74
N GLY A 183 -21.05 -23.36 2.79
CA GLY A 183 -20.74 -23.25 1.38
C GLY A 183 -21.02 -21.87 0.76
N ARG A 184 -20.30 -21.63 -0.29
CA ARG A 184 -20.13 -20.52 -1.22
C ARG A 184 -19.01 -19.56 -0.85
N GLY A 185 -17.77 -20.10 -0.78
CA GLY A 185 -16.55 -19.29 -0.89
C GLY A 185 -16.49 -18.66 -2.28
N ARG A 186 -16.33 -17.34 -2.37
CA ARG A 186 -15.81 -16.69 -3.57
C ARG A 186 -14.40 -17.27 -3.78
N LYS A 187 -14.26 -18.20 -4.71
CA LYS A 187 -12.96 -18.54 -5.28
C LYS A 187 -12.37 -17.26 -5.83
N LEU A 188 -11.22 -16.86 -5.33
CA LEU A 188 -10.40 -15.83 -5.95
C LEU A 188 -9.93 -16.40 -7.31
N GLU A 189 -10.76 -16.29 -8.34
CA GLU A 189 -10.35 -16.53 -9.71
C GLU A 189 -9.52 -15.33 -10.16
N ILE A 190 -8.21 -15.49 -10.07
CA ILE A 190 -7.26 -14.56 -10.67
C ILE A 190 -7.34 -14.78 -12.19
N LYS A 191 -8.13 -13.96 -12.88
CA LYS A 191 -8.07 -13.89 -14.34
C LYS A 191 -6.75 -13.24 -14.72
N GLU A 192 -5.90 -14.01 -15.35
CA GLU A 192 -4.72 -13.50 -16.06
C GLU A 192 -5.17 -12.43 -17.05
N GLN A 193 -4.76 -11.19 -16.83
CA GLN A 193 -4.83 -10.19 -17.87
C GLN A 193 -3.66 -10.44 -18.83
N SER A 194 -4.01 -11.03 -19.99
CA SER A 194 -3.14 -11.19 -21.13
C SER A 194 -2.57 -9.83 -21.57
N ASP A 195 -1.26 -9.82 -21.79
CA ASP A 195 -0.46 -8.73 -22.37
C ASP A 195 -1.17 -8.02 -23.51
N VAL A 196 -1.32 -6.70 -23.35
CA VAL A 196 -1.65 -5.82 -24.48
C VAL A 196 -0.43 -5.79 -25.40
N LYS A 197 -0.44 -6.61 -26.43
CA LYS A 197 0.52 -6.55 -27.53
C LYS A 197 0.35 -5.21 -28.26
N GLU A 198 1.33 -4.34 -28.10
CA GLU A 198 1.51 -3.20 -28.99
C GLU A 198 1.61 -3.68 -30.44
N LYS A 199 0.58 -3.39 -31.22
CA LYS A 199 0.67 -3.48 -32.68
C LYS A 199 1.48 -2.28 -33.18
N LYS A 200 2.76 -2.49 -33.46
CA LYS A 200 3.52 -1.62 -34.36
C LYS A 200 2.81 -1.59 -35.72
N LYS A 201 2.21 -0.46 -36.06
CA LYS A 201 1.89 -0.14 -37.45
C LYS A 201 3.07 0.64 -38.02
N CYS A 202 3.78 0.00 -38.95
CA CYS A 202 4.58 0.69 -39.94
C CYS A 202 3.63 1.36 -40.97
N CYS A 203 3.81 2.62 -41.20
CA CYS A 203 3.85 3.30 -42.52
C CYS A 203 4.52 4.64 -42.31
#